data_9637c79125d544cd859664383592192a
#
_entry.id   9637c79125d544cd859664383592192a
#
_cell.length_a   1.000
_cell.length_b   1.000
_cell.length_c   1.000
_cell.angle_alpha   90.00
_cell.angle_beta   90.00
_cell.angle_gamma   90.00
#
_symmetry.space_group_name_H-M   'P 1'
#
loop_
_entity.id
_entity.type
_entity.pdbx_description
1 polymer ?
#
loop_
_entity_poly.entity_id
_entity_poly.type
_entity_poly.pdbx_seq_one_letter_code
_entity_poly.pdbx_strand_id
1 'polypeptide(L)' 'MDQEDEIEVIEGRVIAALPNTHFRVTTPKGEMTVYLGGKMRIKKIRVLVGDRVSIQLDEYGGKGRIVRRM' A
#
# COMPACT_ATOMS: atom_id res chain seq x y z
N MET A 1 16.65 12.31 -16.06
CA MET A 1 16.06 11.08 -15.55
C MET A 1 14.96 11.35 -14.55
N ASP A 2 13.83 10.80 -14.75
CA ASP A 2 12.71 11.05 -13.88
C ASP A 2 12.75 10.15 -12.67
N GLN A 3 12.47 10.74 -11.53
CA GLN A 3 12.37 9.99 -10.32
C GLN A 3 11.29 8.91 -10.39
N GLU A 4 10.31 9.13 -11.23
CA GLU A 4 9.19 8.21 -11.32
C GLU A 4 9.60 6.85 -11.78
N ASP A 5 10.66 6.77 -12.56
CA ASP A 5 11.11 5.49 -13.06
C ASP A 5 11.63 4.60 -11.95
N GLU A 6 11.91 5.19 -10.79
CA GLU A 6 12.45 4.43 -9.67
C GLU A 6 11.40 4.06 -8.65
N ILE A 7 10.17 4.46 -8.88
CA ILE A 7 9.09 4.15 -7.95
C ILE A 7 8.53 2.79 -8.31
N GLU A 8 8.60 1.90 -7.37
CA GLU A 8 8.11 0.55 -7.58
C GLU A 8 6.70 0.41 -7.03
N VAL A 9 5.84 -0.22 -7.81
CA VAL A 9 4.48 -0.51 -7.39
C VAL A 9 4.31 -2.02 -7.42
N ILE A 10 3.85 -2.57 -6.31
CA ILE A 10 3.61 -4.01 -6.23
C ILE A 10 2.18 -4.24 -5.78
N GLU A 11 1.72 -5.46 -5.99
CA GLU A 11 0.39 -5.85 -5.60
C GLU A 11 0.46 -6.64 -4.32
N GLY A 12 -0.48 -6.39 -3.41
CA GLY A 12 -0.55 -7.16 -2.18
C GLY A 12 -1.98 -7.45 -1.80
N ARG A 13 -2.13 -8.33 -0.81
CA ARG A 13 -3.43 -8.65 -0.25
C ARG A 13 -3.45 -8.27 1.21
N VAL A 14 -4.48 -7.57 1.62
CA VAL A 14 -4.62 -7.12 3.00
C VAL A 14 -4.97 -8.30 3.88
N ILE A 15 -4.18 -8.52 4.92
CA ILE A 15 -4.42 -9.62 5.85
C ILE A 15 -4.81 -9.13 7.24
N ALA A 16 -4.60 -7.87 7.55
CA ALA A 16 -5.02 -7.33 8.84
C ALA A 16 -5.17 -5.83 8.75
N ALA A 17 -6.14 -5.29 9.48
CA ALA A 17 -6.30 -3.86 9.61
C ALA A 17 -5.72 -3.45 10.94
N LEU A 18 -4.86 -2.43 10.92
CA LEU A 18 -4.15 -1.97 12.10
C LEU A 18 -4.62 -0.55 12.45
N PRO A 19 -4.29 -0.06 13.62
CA PRO A 19 -4.68 1.31 13.98
C PRO A 19 -4.06 2.35 13.06
N ASN A 20 -4.67 3.51 13.02
CA ASN A 20 -4.14 4.69 12.32
C ASN A 20 -4.01 4.49 10.82
N THR A 21 -5.00 3.84 10.22
CA THR A 21 -5.06 3.62 8.78
C THR A 21 -3.86 2.85 8.25
N HIS A 22 -3.29 1.98 9.07
CA HIS A 22 -2.22 1.09 8.66
C HIS A 22 -2.82 -0.28 8.40
N PHE A 23 -2.14 -1.05 7.56
CA PHE A 23 -2.59 -2.38 7.17
C PHE A 23 -1.40 -3.30 7.05
N ARG A 24 -1.61 -4.55 7.40
CA ARG A 24 -0.61 -5.57 7.11
C ARG A 24 -1.03 -6.26 5.83
N VAL A 25 -0.08 -6.40 4.92
CA VAL A 25 -0.35 -7.00 3.61
C VAL A 25 0.68 -8.06 3.30
N THR A 26 0.28 -9.02 2.50
CA THR A 26 1.16 -10.04 1.98
C THR A 26 1.49 -9.67 0.54
N THR A 27 2.77 -9.71 0.17
CA THR A 27 3.24 -9.30 -1.15
C THR A 27 4.24 -10.32 -1.65
N PRO A 28 4.63 -10.24 -2.93
CA PRO A 28 5.70 -11.10 -3.42
C PRO A 28 7.03 -10.92 -2.68
N LYS A 29 7.20 -9.80 -2.01
CA LYS A 29 8.41 -9.54 -1.24
C LYS A 29 8.25 -9.91 0.23
N GLY A 30 7.13 -10.54 0.60
CA GLY A 30 6.86 -10.91 1.97
C GLY A 30 5.81 -10.02 2.59
N GLU A 31 5.57 -10.21 3.88
CA GLU A 31 4.60 -9.39 4.59
C GLU A 31 5.20 -8.05 4.92
N MET A 32 4.36 -7.04 4.88
CA MET A 32 4.82 -5.70 5.23
C MET A 32 3.64 -4.89 5.77
N THR A 33 3.97 -3.84 6.50
CA THR A 33 2.98 -2.90 7.00
C THR A 33 2.94 -1.71 6.07
N VAL A 34 1.75 -1.33 5.64
CA VAL A 34 1.57 -0.21 4.73
C VAL A 34 0.53 0.73 5.29
N TYR A 35 0.45 1.92 4.73
CA TYR A 35 -0.55 2.89 5.15
C TYR A 35 -1.38 3.34 3.96
N LEU A 36 -2.54 3.90 4.27
CA LEU A 36 -3.45 4.36 3.23
C LEU A 36 -2.93 5.65 2.63
N GLY A 37 -2.84 5.70 1.30
CA GLY A 37 -2.38 6.89 0.62
C GLY A 37 -3.34 8.05 0.78
N GLY A 38 -2.81 9.26 0.61
CA GLY A 38 -3.58 10.46 0.85
C GLY A 38 -4.82 10.56 -0.04
N LYS A 39 -4.68 10.22 -1.31
CA LYS A 39 -5.83 10.30 -2.21
C LYS A 39 -6.93 9.36 -1.80
N MET A 40 -6.59 8.18 -1.33
CA MET A 40 -7.59 7.22 -0.90
C MET A 40 -8.30 7.69 0.35
N ARG A 41 -7.58 8.35 1.23
CA ARG A 41 -8.19 8.88 2.44
C ARG A 41 -9.14 10.02 2.11
N ILE A 42 -8.75 10.89 1.21
CA ILE A 42 -9.58 12.02 0.80
C ILE A 42 -10.84 11.51 0.12
N LYS A 43 -10.71 10.50 -0.71
CA LYS A 43 -11.88 9.94 -1.41
C LYS A 43 -12.66 8.97 -0.55
N LYS A 44 -12.18 8.74 0.67
CA LYS A 44 -12.86 7.86 1.63
C LYS A 44 -13.04 6.45 1.08
N ILE A 45 -12.07 5.98 0.34
CA ILE A 45 -12.08 4.63 -0.18
C ILE A 45 -11.75 3.68 0.96
N ARG A 46 -12.63 2.72 1.19
CA ARG A 46 -12.45 1.77 2.28
C ARG A 46 -11.67 0.57 1.81
N VAL A 47 -10.69 0.16 2.62
CA VAL A 47 -9.89 -1.03 2.36
C VAL A 47 -10.21 -2.04 3.45
N LEU A 48 -10.50 -3.28 3.04
CA LEU A 48 -10.92 -4.33 3.96
C LEU A 48 -9.96 -5.50 3.88
N VAL A 49 -9.92 -6.28 4.97
CA VAL A 49 -9.14 -7.52 4.97
C VAL A 49 -9.62 -8.39 3.81
N GLY A 50 -8.67 -8.92 3.05
CA GLY A 50 -8.96 -9.71 1.87
C GLY A 50 -8.87 -8.95 0.57
N ASP A 51 -8.87 -7.63 0.61
CA ASP A 51 -8.80 -6.83 -0.61
C ASP A 51 -7.42 -6.92 -1.22
N ARG A 52 -7.39 -6.86 -2.54
CA ARG A 52 -6.14 -6.69 -3.26
C ARG A 52 -5.89 -5.21 -3.45
N VAL A 53 -4.66 -4.81 -3.26
CA VAL A 53 -4.29 -3.39 -3.35
C VAL A 53 -2.99 -3.24 -4.09
N SER A 54 -2.83 -2.08 -4.71
CA SER A 54 -1.55 -1.69 -5.30
C SER A 54 -0.82 -0.85 -4.27
N ILE A 55 0.44 -1.17 -4.08
CA ILE A 55 1.27 -0.54 -3.06
C ILE A 55 2.45 0.12 -3.73
N GLN A 56 2.62 1.41 -3.48
CA GLN A 56 3.75 2.14 -3.98
C GLN A 56 4.84 2.12 -2.92
N LEU A 57 6.01 1.60 -3.29
CA LEU A 57 7.11 1.48 -2.35
C LEU A 57 7.97 2.72 -2.38
N ASP A 58 8.46 3.09 -1.21
CA ASP A 58 9.40 4.17 -1.07
C ASP A 58 10.74 3.70 -1.64
N GLU A 59 11.41 4.58 -2.39
CA GLU A 59 12.68 4.21 -3.00
C GLU A 59 13.76 3.93 -1.95
N TYR A 60 13.54 4.38 -0.73
CA TYR A 60 14.51 4.13 0.34
C TYR A 60 14.14 2.94 1.19
N GLY A 61 13.16 2.17 0.75
CA GLY A 61 12.80 0.97 1.47
C GLY A 61 11.95 1.20 2.69
N GLY A 62 11.33 2.37 2.78
CA GLY A 62 10.44 2.64 3.88
C GLY A 62 9.10 1.96 3.71
N LYS A 63 8.10 2.45 4.42
CA LYS A 63 6.78 1.87 4.37
C LYS A 63 6.16 2.04 3.00
N GLY A 64 5.41 1.04 2.57
CA GLY A 64 4.62 1.15 1.37
C GLY A 64 3.36 1.95 1.61
N ARG A 65 2.81 2.46 0.54
CA ARG A 65 1.59 3.26 0.57
C ARG A 65 0.58 2.63 -0.36
N ILE A 66 -0.62 2.39 0.16
CA ILE A 66 -1.70 1.86 -0.69
C ILE A 66 -2.18 3.00 -1.57
N VAL A 67 -2.09 2.81 -2.89
CA VAL A 67 -2.49 3.84 -3.84
C VAL A 67 -3.74 3.45 -4.62
N ARG A 68 -4.16 2.19 -4.52
CA ARG A 68 -5.29 1.74 -5.31
C ARG A 68 -5.85 0.45 -4.72
N ARG A 69 -7.15 0.34 -4.73
CA ARG A 69 -7.83 -0.90 -4.38
C ARG A 69 -8.26 -1.57 -5.68
N MET A 70 -7.96 -2.83 -5.80
CA MET A 70 -8.26 -3.57 -7.03
C MET A 70 -9.62 -4.23 -6.97
#